data_37200cbe9191b3adf1d05048549cc319
#
_entry.id   37200cbe9191b3adf1d05048549cc319
#
_cell.length_a   1.000
_cell.length_b   1.000
_cell.length_c   1.000
_cell.angle_alpha   90.00
_cell.angle_beta   90.00
_cell.angle_gamma   90.00
#
_symmetry.space_group_name_H-M   'P 1'
#
loop_
_entity.id
_entity.type
_entity.pdbx_description
1 polymer ?
#
loop_
_entity_poly.entity_id
_entity_poly.type
_entity_poly.pdbx_seq_one_letter_code
_entity_poly.pdbx_strand_id
1 'polypeptide(L)'
;MRWATRAGVHIDRAACAWLIRRHIDEAAEFVFVTDPDDVPADATPFDMRGVDLGHHGSDCTFETILRRYRLDDPVLWRIAAIVHEADIEDDLYDAPEAPGFDLILRALS
;
A
#
# COMPACT_ATOMS: atom_id res chain seq x y z
N MET A 1 4.61 -11.43 12.30
CA MET A 1 5.43 -10.21 12.30
C MET A 1 4.53 -8.99 12.45
N ARG A 2 5.02 -7.94 13.10
CA ARG A 2 4.22 -6.71 13.29
C ARG A 2 4.56 -5.69 12.22
N TRP A 3 3.52 -5.05 11.73
CA TRP A 3 3.60 -4.02 10.69
C TRP A 3 2.83 -2.79 11.18
N ALA A 4 3.33 -1.62 10.91
CA ALA A 4 2.74 -0.38 11.41
C ALA A 4 2.39 0.56 10.24
N THR A 5 1.21 1.16 10.31
CA THR A 5 0.81 2.19 9.36
C THR A 5 -0.16 3.17 10.04
N ARG A 6 -0.58 4.19 9.31
CA ARG A 6 -1.55 5.15 9.82
C ARG A 6 -2.96 4.57 9.73
N ALA A 7 -3.84 4.99 10.64
CA ALA A 7 -5.25 4.66 10.59
C ALA A 7 -5.93 5.33 9.39
N GLY A 8 -7.04 4.78 8.96
CA GLY A 8 -7.84 5.27 7.85
C GLY A 8 -7.78 4.36 6.64
N VAL A 9 -8.90 4.28 5.90
CA VAL A 9 -8.98 3.43 4.71
C VAL A 9 -8.63 4.25 3.49
N HIS A 10 -7.38 4.09 3.03
CA HIS A 10 -6.89 4.60 1.76
C HIS A 10 -6.62 3.42 0.84
N ILE A 11 -6.80 3.63 -0.47
CA ILE A 11 -6.65 2.52 -1.42
C ILE A 11 -5.26 1.90 -1.37
N ASP A 12 -4.19 2.72 -1.37
CA ASP A 12 -2.82 2.22 -1.34
C ASP A 12 -2.54 1.49 -0.02
N ARG A 13 -2.93 2.08 1.11
CA ARG A 13 -2.75 1.48 2.43
C ARG A 13 -3.48 0.16 2.58
N ALA A 14 -4.76 0.11 2.17
CA ALA A 14 -5.57 -1.10 2.24
C ALA A 14 -5.02 -2.19 1.33
N ALA A 15 -4.62 -1.84 0.12
CA ALA A 15 -4.03 -2.78 -0.82
C ALA A 15 -2.69 -3.33 -0.31
N CYS A 16 -1.87 -2.48 0.31
CA CYS A 16 -0.61 -2.90 0.91
C CYS A 16 -0.81 -3.88 2.07
N ALA A 17 -1.78 -3.61 2.94
CA ALA A 17 -2.09 -4.52 4.04
C ALA A 17 -2.53 -5.89 3.52
N TRP A 18 -3.38 -5.92 2.49
CA TRP A 18 -3.78 -7.15 1.82
C TRP A 18 -2.58 -7.88 1.23
N LEU A 19 -1.72 -7.16 0.49
CA LEU A 19 -0.54 -7.73 -0.15
C LEU A 19 0.41 -8.37 0.87
N ILE A 20 0.65 -7.67 1.96
CA ILE A 20 1.52 -8.16 3.03
C ILE A 20 0.98 -9.45 3.61
N ARG A 21 -0.28 -9.48 4.01
CA ARG A 21 -0.86 -10.66 4.64
C ARG A 21 -0.99 -11.83 3.68
N ARG A 22 -1.28 -11.56 2.41
CA ARG A 22 -1.53 -12.60 1.42
C ARG A 22 -0.25 -13.18 0.84
N HIS A 23 0.78 -12.38 0.61
CA HIS A 23 1.95 -12.78 -0.17
C HIS A 23 3.29 -12.69 0.56
N ILE A 24 3.35 -12.04 1.70
CA ILE A 24 4.62 -11.80 2.41
C ILE A 24 4.61 -12.43 3.80
N ASP A 25 3.57 -12.19 4.59
CA ASP A 25 3.50 -12.59 6.00
C ASP A 25 2.06 -12.96 6.36
N GLU A 26 1.73 -14.24 6.32
CA GLU A 26 0.39 -14.77 6.65
C GLU A 26 -0.04 -14.43 8.06
N ALA A 27 0.93 -14.31 8.97
CA ALA A 27 0.69 -14.01 10.37
C ALA A 27 0.84 -12.51 10.68
N ALA A 28 0.74 -11.65 9.68
CA ALA A 28 0.91 -10.21 9.84
C ALA A 28 -0.08 -9.66 10.87
N GLU A 29 0.43 -8.91 11.83
CA GLU A 29 -0.34 -8.14 12.79
C GLU A 29 -0.14 -6.66 12.49
N PHE A 30 -1.23 -5.92 12.32
CA PHE A 30 -1.16 -4.50 11.98
C PHE A 30 -1.39 -3.64 13.21
N VAL A 31 -0.48 -2.67 13.40
CA VAL A 31 -0.54 -1.66 14.45
C VAL A 31 -0.77 -0.31 13.80
N PHE A 32 -1.69 0.47 14.33
CA PHE A 32 -1.99 1.80 13.78
C PHE A 32 -1.38 2.88 14.65
N VAL A 33 -0.69 3.81 14.01
CA VAL A 33 -0.01 4.92 14.68
C VAL A 33 -0.44 6.24 14.06
N THR A 34 -0.25 7.33 14.79
CA THR A 34 -0.56 8.68 14.30
C THR A 34 0.62 9.29 13.55
N ASP A 35 1.83 8.98 13.98
CA ASP A 35 3.07 9.58 13.48
C ASP A 35 4.11 8.48 13.27
N PRO A 36 4.97 8.58 12.22
CA PRO A 36 6.05 7.60 12.02
C PRO A 36 6.97 7.43 13.22
N ASP A 37 7.14 8.48 14.04
CA ASP A 37 7.96 8.40 15.25
C ASP A 37 7.36 7.50 16.34
N ASP A 38 6.07 7.20 16.25
CA ASP A 38 5.37 6.34 17.21
C ASP A 38 5.42 4.86 16.85
N VAL A 39 6.10 4.49 15.78
CA VAL A 39 6.20 3.09 15.35
C VAL A 39 6.98 2.29 16.39
N PRO A 40 6.38 1.18 16.91
CA PRO A 40 7.12 0.32 17.82
C PRO A 40 8.41 -0.22 17.18
N ALA A 41 9.43 -0.42 18.00
CA ALA A 41 10.74 -0.88 17.51
C ALA A 41 10.66 -2.26 16.84
N ASP A 42 9.67 -3.08 17.21
CA ASP A 42 9.47 -4.43 16.65
C ASP A 42 8.51 -4.45 15.45
N ALA A 43 8.07 -3.30 14.96
CA ALA A 43 7.14 -3.21 13.84
C ALA A 43 7.81 -2.60 12.61
N THR A 44 7.46 -3.12 11.43
CA THR A 44 7.92 -2.60 10.15
C THR A 44 6.91 -1.57 9.64
N PRO A 45 7.30 -0.31 9.45
CA PRO A 45 6.38 0.71 8.96
C PRO A 45 6.15 0.61 7.46
N PHE A 46 4.93 0.93 7.02
CA PHE A 46 4.60 1.02 5.60
C PHE A 46 3.56 2.11 5.33
N ASP A 47 3.56 2.63 4.12
CA ASP A 47 2.63 3.65 3.62
C ASP A 47 2.55 4.87 4.53
N MET A 48 3.72 5.37 4.93
CA MET A 48 3.86 6.60 5.70
C MET A 48 4.97 7.46 5.10
N ARG A 49 4.91 8.76 5.38
CA ARG A 49 5.92 9.69 4.91
C ARG A 49 7.29 9.36 5.50
N GLY A 50 8.30 9.29 4.64
CA GLY A 50 9.68 9.12 5.07
C GLY A 50 10.09 7.70 5.42
N VAL A 51 9.19 6.72 5.32
CA VAL A 51 9.54 5.32 5.56
C VAL A 51 10.02 4.64 4.28
N ASP A 52 10.82 3.58 4.45
CA ASP A 52 11.39 2.85 3.32
C ASP A 52 10.32 2.20 2.45
N LEU A 53 9.31 1.56 3.06
CA LEU A 53 8.17 1.00 2.34
C LEU A 53 7.06 2.04 2.17
N GLY A 54 7.38 3.10 1.43
CA GLY A 54 6.46 4.20 1.14
C GLY A 54 6.52 4.57 -0.33
N HIS A 55 6.07 5.79 -0.66
CA HIS A 55 6.18 6.31 -2.02
C HIS A 55 7.64 6.60 -2.35
N HIS A 56 8.10 6.17 -3.52
CA HIS A 56 9.44 6.46 -4.02
C HIS A 56 9.38 6.83 -5.50
N GLY A 57 9.89 8.01 -5.86
CA GLY A 57 9.84 8.49 -7.22
C GLY A 57 8.39 8.57 -7.70
N SER A 58 8.06 7.88 -8.79
CA SER A 58 6.69 7.80 -9.30
C SER A 58 5.91 6.61 -8.76
N ASP A 59 6.51 5.75 -7.91
CA ASP A 59 5.85 4.55 -7.39
C ASP A 59 4.97 4.88 -6.19
N CYS A 60 3.77 4.30 -6.14
CA CYS A 60 2.99 4.23 -4.91
C CYS A 60 3.58 3.16 -3.98
N THR A 61 3.10 3.10 -2.75
CA THR A 61 3.63 2.14 -1.75
C THR A 61 3.47 0.69 -2.20
N PHE A 62 2.34 0.35 -2.84
CA PHE A 62 2.10 -0.99 -3.36
C PHE A 62 3.19 -1.42 -4.34
N GLU A 63 3.54 -0.54 -5.29
CA GLU A 63 4.63 -0.80 -6.23
C GLU A 63 5.98 -0.95 -5.54
N THR A 64 6.25 -0.10 -4.55
CA THR A 64 7.49 -0.18 -3.75
C THR A 64 7.63 -1.55 -3.09
N ILE A 65 6.56 -2.04 -2.49
CA ILE A 65 6.56 -3.35 -1.82
C ILE A 65 6.78 -4.48 -2.83
N LEU A 66 6.09 -4.43 -3.97
CA LEU A 66 6.28 -5.43 -5.02
C LEU A 66 7.74 -5.52 -5.45
N ARG A 67 8.41 -4.38 -5.65
CA ARG A 67 9.82 -4.36 -6.05
C ARG A 67 10.73 -4.85 -4.94
N ARG A 68 10.48 -4.40 -3.71
CA ARG A 68 11.31 -4.76 -2.56
C ARG A 68 11.30 -6.26 -2.28
N TYR A 69 10.14 -6.89 -2.38
CA TYR A 69 9.98 -8.32 -2.13
C TYR A 69 10.05 -9.17 -3.39
N ARG A 70 10.36 -8.56 -4.54
CA ARG A 70 10.55 -9.23 -5.83
C ARG A 70 9.34 -10.07 -6.24
N LEU A 71 8.16 -9.50 -6.06
CA LEU A 71 6.91 -10.13 -6.45
C LEU A 71 6.61 -9.74 -7.89
N ASP A 72 6.69 -10.70 -8.82
CA ASP A 72 6.62 -10.46 -10.25
C ASP A 72 5.35 -11.01 -10.91
N ASP A 73 4.37 -11.47 -10.12
CA ASP A 73 3.10 -11.97 -10.64
C ASP A 73 2.38 -10.89 -11.45
N PRO A 74 2.03 -11.16 -12.73
CA PRO A 74 1.36 -10.16 -13.57
C PRO A 74 0.02 -9.66 -12.99
N VAL A 75 -0.70 -10.50 -12.25
CA VAL A 75 -1.95 -10.09 -11.60
C VAL A 75 -1.67 -9.03 -10.54
N LEU A 76 -0.62 -9.21 -9.74
CA LEU A 76 -0.24 -8.22 -8.74
C LEU A 76 0.15 -6.89 -9.38
N TRP A 77 0.85 -6.92 -10.51
CA TRP A 77 1.23 -5.71 -11.24
C TRP A 77 0.04 -5.05 -11.92
N ARG A 78 -0.99 -5.80 -12.31
CA ARG A 78 -2.25 -5.19 -12.77
C ARG A 78 -2.97 -4.50 -11.61
N ILE A 79 -2.99 -5.10 -10.43
CA ILE A 79 -3.53 -4.47 -9.23
C ILE A 79 -2.73 -3.21 -8.90
N ALA A 80 -1.40 -3.27 -9.02
CA ALA A 80 -0.53 -2.12 -8.79
C ALA A 80 -0.89 -0.94 -9.70
N ALA A 81 -1.18 -1.19 -10.98
CA ALA A 81 -1.58 -0.14 -11.92
C ALA A 81 -2.89 0.54 -11.47
N ILE A 82 -3.86 -0.24 -11.02
CA ILE A 82 -5.14 0.29 -10.53
C ILE A 82 -4.93 1.12 -9.26
N VAL A 83 -4.16 0.61 -8.31
CA VAL A 83 -3.84 1.32 -7.06
C VAL A 83 -3.08 2.60 -7.34
N HIS A 84 -2.10 2.55 -8.22
CA HIS A 84 -1.29 3.71 -8.61
C HIS A 84 -2.19 4.83 -9.17
N GLU A 85 -3.04 4.54 -10.15
CA GLU A 85 -3.88 5.56 -10.77
C GLU A 85 -4.96 6.08 -9.83
N ALA A 86 -5.47 5.24 -8.93
CA ALA A 86 -6.42 5.67 -7.92
C ALA A 86 -5.80 6.60 -6.88
N ASP A 87 -4.53 6.40 -6.55
CA ASP A 87 -3.83 7.15 -5.51
C ASP A 87 -3.10 8.38 -6.06
N ILE A 88 -2.41 8.25 -7.20
CA ILE A 88 -1.53 9.29 -7.75
C ILE A 88 -2.20 10.07 -8.89
N GLU A 89 -3.00 9.41 -9.74
CA GLU A 89 -3.74 10.04 -10.84
C GLU A 89 -2.84 10.76 -11.85
N ASP A 90 -1.70 10.15 -12.20
CA ASP A 90 -0.75 10.74 -13.15
C ASP A 90 -0.87 10.21 -14.59
N ASP A 91 -1.87 9.37 -14.86
CA ASP A 91 -2.11 8.73 -16.15
C ASP A 91 -0.93 7.90 -16.66
N LEU A 92 -0.08 7.42 -15.75
CA LEU A 92 1.06 6.57 -16.11
C LEU A 92 0.60 5.21 -16.64
N TYR A 93 -0.50 4.71 -16.13
CA TYR A 93 -1.09 3.43 -16.53
C TYR A 93 -2.50 3.63 -17.09
N ASP A 94 -2.90 2.75 -18.00
CA ASP A 94 -4.30 2.67 -18.43
C ASP A 94 -5.07 1.80 -17.43
N ALA A 95 -5.73 2.44 -16.50
CA ALA A 95 -6.48 1.78 -15.43
C ALA A 95 -7.87 2.40 -15.26
N PRO A 96 -8.82 2.07 -16.14
CA PRO A 96 -10.15 2.67 -16.09
C PRO A 96 -10.93 2.30 -14.83
N GLU A 97 -10.54 1.24 -14.13
CA GLU A 97 -11.17 0.81 -12.88
C GLU A 97 -10.81 1.70 -11.69
N ALA A 98 -9.71 2.47 -11.77
CA ALA A 98 -9.16 3.19 -10.64
C ALA A 98 -10.13 4.17 -9.95
N PRO A 99 -10.87 5.03 -10.67
CA PRO A 99 -11.80 5.95 -10.02
C PRO A 99 -12.91 5.23 -9.25
N GLY A 100 -13.39 4.09 -9.75
CA GLY A 100 -14.41 3.30 -9.07
C GLY A 100 -13.91 2.68 -7.78
N PHE A 101 -12.71 2.12 -7.79
CA PHE A 101 -12.09 1.58 -6.59
C PHE A 101 -11.83 2.66 -5.55
N ASP A 102 -11.32 3.80 -5.96
CA ASP A 102 -11.08 4.93 -5.06
C ASP A 102 -12.39 5.37 -4.38
N LEU A 103 -13.46 5.49 -5.16
CA LEU A 103 -14.77 5.87 -4.63
C LEU A 103 -15.29 4.87 -3.60
N ILE A 104 -15.18 3.57 -3.87
CA ILE A 104 -15.61 2.52 -2.95
C ILE A 104 -14.84 2.61 -1.63
N LEU A 105 -13.53 2.76 -1.69
CA LEU A 105 -12.71 2.80 -0.48
C LEU A 105 -12.95 4.08 0.33
N ARG A 106 -13.18 5.21 -0.33
CA ARG A 106 -13.56 6.45 0.38
C ARG A 106 -14.88 6.29 1.11
N ALA A 107 -15.84 5.57 0.52
CA ALA A 107 -17.12 5.32 1.16
C ALA A 107 -17.00 4.41 2.39
N LEU A 108 -15.95 3.58 2.46
CA LEU A 108 -15.67 2.68 3.58
C LEU A 108 -14.88 3.34 4.72
N SER A 109 -14.36 4.53 4.48
CA SER A 109 -13.52 5.20 5.48
C SER A 109 -14.30 6.00 6.53
#